data_1f861cb3dc812a97638b2e201a8e3b8c
#
_entry.id   1f861cb3dc812a97638b2e201a8e3b8c
#
_cell.length_a   1.000
_cell.length_b   1.000
_cell.length_c   1.000
_cell.angle_alpha   90.00
_cell.angle_beta   90.00
_cell.angle_gamma   90.00
#
_symmetry.space_group_name_H-M   'P 1'
#
loop_
_entity.id
_entity.type
_entity.pdbx_description
1 polymer ?
#
loop_
_entity_poly.entity_id
_entity_poly.type
_entity_poly.pdbx_seq_one_letter_code
_entity_poly.pdbx_strand_id
1 'polypeptide(L)'
;MSIFHLKPLRQQTDEQLMTRAASGSDTAFEELYRRYARRLKGFFFMQLGGDEELAADSTHDVFLRAYESRSRYQEGRNVSTWLFTIAYNLCRNQYRSNAYEAQLLASLDAEPMTEQPMEVQLDAAALDQALEQVLSELPATLRHIFSLHYQEELTIPQVAEIVGIPEGTVKSRLHKTMNIIRKKLKQYEK
;
A
#
# COMPACT_ATOMS: atom_id res chain seq x y z
N MET A 1 -13.72 43.67 -2.88
CA MET A 1 -13.72 42.34 -3.55
C MET A 1 -12.37 41.71 -3.30
N SER A 2 -12.31 40.76 -2.38
CA SER A 2 -11.06 40.07 -2.01
C SER A 2 -10.79 39.01 -3.08
N ILE A 3 -9.82 39.24 -3.94
CA ILE A 3 -9.33 38.22 -4.88
C ILE A 3 -8.56 37.21 -4.03
N PHE A 4 -9.26 36.13 -3.62
CA PHE A 4 -8.58 34.98 -3.04
C PHE A 4 -7.59 34.44 -4.08
N HIS A 5 -6.30 34.71 -3.88
CA HIS A 5 -5.24 34.06 -4.62
C HIS A 5 -5.26 32.57 -4.24
N LEU A 6 -6.02 31.79 -4.98
CA LEU A 6 -5.97 30.33 -4.85
C LEU A 6 -4.53 29.88 -5.10
N LYS A 7 -3.93 29.22 -4.12
CA LYS A 7 -2.60 28.62 -4.29
C LYS A 7 -2.59 27.76 -5.56
N PRO A 8 -1.49 27.74 -6.33
CA PRO A 8 -1.33 26.82 -7.45
C PRO A 8 -1.64 25.38 -7.03
N LEU A 9 -2.25 24.57 -7.89
CA LEU A 9 -2.66 23.18 -7.56
C LEU A 9 -1.53 22.37 -6.92
N ARG A 10 -0.29 22.54 -7.41
CA ARG A 10 0.91 21.85 -6.87
C ARG A 10 1.23 22.20 -5.42
N GLN A 11 0.73 23.32 -4.91
CA GLN A 11 0.97 23.77 -3.52
C GLN A 11 -0.22 23.48 -2.59
N GLN A 12 -1.30 22.93 -3.13
CA GLN A 12 -2.46 22.53 -2.32
C GLN A 12 -2.23 21.15 -1.73
N THR A 13 -2.83 20.91 -0.54
CA THR A 13 -2.82 19.57 0.06
C THR A 13 -3.71 18.62 -0.74
N ASP A 14 -3.51 17.33 -0.57
CA ASP A 14 -4.31 16.31 -1.25
C ASP A 14 -5.79 16.42 -0.88
N GLU A 15 -6.10 16.75 0.38
CA GLU A 15 -7.47 16.98 0.85
C GLU A 15 -8.11 18.19 0.18
N GLN A 16 -7.35 19.28 0.03
CA GLN A 16 -7.83 20.47 -0.71
C GLN A 16 -8.11 20.17 -2.18
N LEU A 17 -7.22 19.39 -2.81
CA LEU A 17 -7.43 18.95 -4.19
C LEU A 17 -8.65 18.04 -4.30
N MET A 18 -8.80 17.10 -3.36
CA MET A 18 -9.92 16.17 -3.38
C MET A 18 -11.27 16.86 -3.14
N THR A 19 -11.34 17.85 -2.22
CA THR A 19 -12.54 18.68 -2.02
C THR A 19 -12.91 19.41 -3.31
N ARG A 20 -11.92 19.96 -4.04
CA ARG A 20 -12.17 20.62 -5.33
C ARG A 20 -12.59 19.62 -6.41
N ALA A 21 -11.99 18.45 -6.47
CA ALA A 21 -12.35 17.39 -7.41
C ALA A 21 -13.79 16.90 -7.13
N ALA A 22 -14.17 16.75 -5.86
CA ALA A 22 -15.54 16.42 -5.44
C ALA A 22 -16.55 17.49 -5.89
N SER A 23 -16.13 18.77 -5.97
CA SER A 23 -16.92 19.89 -6.47
C SER A 23 -16.88 20.05 -8.01
N GLY A 24 -16.26 19.10 -8.74
CA GLY A 24 -16.26 19.07 -10.21
C GLY A 24 -15.00 19.63 -10.88
N SER A 25 -13.89 19.86 -10.15
CA SER A 25 -12.63 20.32 -10.74
C SER A 25 -11.82 19.12 -11.26
N ASP A 26 -11.85 18.88 -12.57
CA ASP A 26 -11.07 17.81 -13.21
C ASP A 26 -9.56 18.08 -13.09
N THR A 27 -9.12 19.34 -13.19
CA THR A 27 -7.71 19.71 -13.02
C THR A 27 -7.16 19.41 -11.62
N ALA A 28 -8.00 19.49 -10.56
CA ALA A 28 -7.62 19.09 -9.23
C ALA A 28 -7.49 17.54 -9.12
N PHE A 29 -8.36 16.80 -9.80
CA PHE A 29 -8.28 15.34 -9.87
C PHE A 29 -7.05 14.87 -10.69
N GLU A 30 -6.72 15.54 -11.79
CA GLU A 30 -5.50 15.28 -12.56
C GLU A 30 -4.22 15.47 -11.73
N GLU A 31 -4.18 16.48 -10.86
CA GLU A 31 -3.06 16.69 -9.95
C GLU A 31 -2.95 15.54 -8.92
N LEU A 32 -4.07 15.03 -8.41
CA LEU A 32 -4.08 13.83 -7.56
C LEU A 32 -3.60 12.60 -8.33
N TYR A 33 -4.07 12.41 -9.57
CA TYR A 33 -3.57 11.35 -10.44
C TYR A 33 -2.04 11.41 -10.57
N ARG A 34 -1.49 12.58 -10.88
CA ARG A 34 -0.05 12.79 -11.04
C ARG A 34 0.74 12.43 -9.77
N ARG A 35 0.18 12.70 -8.57
CA ARG A 35 0.83 12.41 -7.28
C ARG A 35 0.79 10.92 -6.92
N TYR A 36 -0.30 10.25 -7.23
CA TYR A 36 -0.57 8.91 -6.72
C TYR A 36 -0.38 7.79 -7.74
N ALA A 37 -0.39 8.06 -9.04
CA ALA A 37 -0.34 7.01 -10.07
C ALA A 37 0.90 6.12 -9.95
N ARG A 38 2.08 6.72 -9.75
CA ARG A 38 3.33 5.95 -9.58
C ARG A 38 3.31 5.10 -8.30
N ARG A 39 2.81 5.64 -7.21
CA ARG A 39 2.72 4.96 -5.91
C ARG A 39 1.77 3.76 -6.00
N LEU A 40 0.58 3.97 -6.53
CA LEU A 40 -0.41 2.91 -6.75
C LEU A 40 0.10 1.84 -7.70
N LYS A 41 0.78 2.22 -8.82
CA LYS A 41 1.40 1.26 -9.72
C LYS A 41 2.46 0.42 -9.00
N GLY A 42 3.32 1.03 -8.19
CA GLY A 42 4.32 0.32 -7.37
C GLY A 42 3.66 -0.65 -6.39
N PHE A 43 2.62 -0.21 -5.70
CA PHE A 43 1.84 -1.07 -4.82
C PHE A 43 1.28 -2.28 -5.56
N PHE A 44 0.58 -2.08 -6.70
CA PHE A 44 0.03 -3.20 -7.48
C PHE A 44 1.12 -4.11 -8.05
N PHE A 45 2.21 -3.57 -8.55
CA PHE A 45 3.35 -4.36 -9.04
C PHE A 45 3.82 -5.37 -8.00
N MET A 46 4.01 -4.93 -6.75
CA MET A 46 4.37 -5.80 -5.63
C MET A 46 3.28 -6.82 -5.29
N GLN A 47 2.00 -6.44 -5.42
CA GLN A 47 0.91 -7.35 -5.07
C GLN A 47 0.62 -8.37 -6.17
N LEU A 48 0.83 -8.03 -7.43
CA LEU A 48 0.41 -8.82 -8.60
C LEU A 48 1.57 -9.60 -9.27
N GLY A 49 2.63 -9.90 -8.49
CA GLY A 49 3.72 -10.76 -8.95
C GLY A 49 4.67 -10.11 -9.96
N GLY A 50 4.78 -8.78 -9.97
CA GLY A 50 5.70 -8.06 -10.86
C GLY A 50 5.15 -7.81 -12.26
N ASP A 51 3.85 -8.03 -12.49
CA ASP A 51 3.21 -7.77 -13.77
C ASP A 51 2.95 -6.27 -13.95
N GLU A 52 3.72 -5.64 -14.85
CA GLU A 52 3.64 -4.20 -15.10
C GLU A 52 2.34 -3.76 -15.78
N GLU A 53 1.83 -4.56 -16.70
CA GLU A 53 0.60 -4.27 -17.45
C GLU A 53 -0.60 -4.34 -16.51
N LEU A 54 -0.70 -5.44 -15.76
CA LEU A 54 -1.76 -5.63 -14.77
C LEU A 54 -1.70 -4.58 -13.65
N ALA A 55 -0.49 -4.16 -13.23
CA ALA A 55 -0.32 -3.08 -12.26
C ALA A 55 -0.78 -1.72 -12.80
N ALA A 56 -0.51 -1.43 -14.09
CA ALA A 56 -0.98 -0.21 -14.74
C ALA A 56 -2.50 -0.19 -14.86
N ASP A 57 -3.11 -1.29 -15.32
CA ASP A 57 -4.56 -1.44 -15.46
C ASP A 57 -5.28 -1.31 -14.11
N SER A 58 -4.75 -1.98 -13.07
CA SER A 58 -5.29 -1.90 -11.71
C SER A 58 -5.19 -0.47 -11.15
N THR A 59 -4.12 0.26 -11.49
CA THR A 59 -3.98 1.67 -11.11
C THR A 59 -5.04 2.53 -11.79
N HIS A 60 -5.30 2.29 -13.07
CA HIS A 60 -6.34 2.99 -13.81
C HIS A 60 -7.73 2.73 -13.21
N ASP A 61 -8.02 1.49 -12.85
CA ASP A 61 -9.27 1.09 -12.18
C ASP A 61 -9.48 1.81 -10.84
N VAL A 62 -8.41 2.02 -10.05
CA VAL A 62 -8.50 2.81 -8.80
C VAL A 62 -8.96 4.22 -9.11
N PHE A 63 -8.33 4.88 -10.08
CA PHE A 63 -8.67 6.27 -10.40
C PHE A 63 -10.05 6.40 -11.03
N LEU A 64 -10.47 5.45 -11.84
CA LEU A 64 -11.84 5.42 -12.38
C LEU A 64 -12.87 5.34 -11.25
N ARG A 65 -12.71 4.40 -10.31
CA ARG A 65 -13.59 4.28 -9.13
C ARG A 65 -13.52 5.49 -8.22
N ALA A 66 -12.33 6.05 -8.03
CA ALA A 66 -12.15 7.27 -7.25
C ALA A 66 -12.88 8.46 -7.91
N TYR A 67 -12.78 8.60 -9.22
CA TYR A 67 -13.47 9.65 -9.96
C TYR A 67 -15.00 9.50 -9.89
N GLU A 68 -15.52 8.30 -10.09
CA GLU A 68 -16.96 8.01 -9.99
C GLU A 68 -17.52 8.26 -8.58
N SER A 69 -16.73 7.97 -7.55
CA SER A 69 -17.15 8.13 -6.14
C SER A 69 -16.70 9.45 -5.50
N ARG A 70 -16.06 10.37 -6.25
CA ARG A 70 -15.47 11.60 -5.71
C ARG A 70 -16.47 12.51 -4.97
N SER A 71 -17.73 12.53 -5.42
CA SER A 71 -18.79 13.29 -4.76
C SER A 71 -19.18 12.76 -3.37
N ARG A 72 -18.78 11.51 -3.04
CA ARG A 72 -19.01 10.87 -1.73
C ARG A 72 -17.81 11.03 -0.81
N TYR A 73 -16.75 11.68 -1.27
CA TYR A 73 -15.58 11.95 -0.43
C TYR A 73 -15.98 12.83 0.75
N GLN A 74 -15.64 12.40 1.94
CA GLN A 74 -15.89 13.15 3.17
C GLN A 74 -14.73 14.13 3.40
N GLU A 75 -15.03 15.41 3.48
CA GLU A 75 -14.03 16.45 3.74
C GLU A 75 -13.26 16.15 5.04
N GLY A 76 -11.93 16.30 4.98
CA GLY A 76 -11.04 16.01 6.10
C GLY A 76 -10.57 14.55 6.20
N ARG A 77 -11.12 13.64 5.41
CA ARG A 77 -10.59 12.26 5.32
C ARG A 77 -9.24 12.27 4.59
N ASN A 78 -8.29 11.49 5.07
CA ASN A 78 -7.00 11.37 4.41
C ASN A 78 -7.13 10.74 3.02
N VAL A 79 -6.65 11.44 1.99
CA VAL A 79 -6.80 11.04 0.58
C VAL A 79 -6.00 9.77 0.28
N SER A 80 -4.78 9.63 0.82
CA SER A 80 -3.99 8.43 0.60
C SER A 80 -4.67 7.21 1.20
N THR A 81 -5.18 7.29 2.42
CA THR A 81 -5.96 6.21 3.04
C THR A 81 -7.17 5.81 2.19
N TRP A 82 -7.87 6.78 1.64
CA TRP A 82 -9.03 6.52 0.79
C TRP A 82 -8.66 5.82 -0.52
N LEU A 83 -7.64 6.32 -1.24
CA LEU A 83 -7.16 5.71 -2.49
C LEU A 83 -6.62 4.29 -2.28
N PHE A 84 -5.79 4.11 -1.23
CA PHE A 84 -5.25 2.78 -0.90
C PHE A 84 -6.31 1.80 -0.36
N THR A 85 -7.43 2.29 0.20
CA THR A 85 -8.59 1.44 0.51
C THR A 85 -9.21 0.86 -0.77
N ILE A 86 -9.35 1.68 -1.82
CA ILE A 86 -9.85 1.20 -3.12
C ILE A 86 -8.87 0.17 -3.70
N ALA A 87 -7.55 0.49 -3.70
CA ALA A 87 -6.51 -0.40 -4.21
C ALA A 87 -6.47 -1.75 -3.46
N TYR A 88 -6.48 -1.73 -2.13
CA TYR A 88 -6.50 -2.93 -1.31
C TYR A 88 -7.73 -3.81 -1.59
N ASN A 89 -8.92 -3.19 -1.73
CA ASN A 89 -10.13 -3.94 -2.04
C ASN A 89 -10.09 -4.58 -3.44
N LEU A 90 -9.45 -3.93 -4.43
CA LEU A 90 -9.20 -4.54 -5.75
C LEU A 90 -8.32 -5.77 -5.63
N CYS A 91 -7.17 -5.67 -4.95
CA CYS A 91 -6.29 -6.82 -4.70
C CYS A 91 -7.03 -7.95 -3.98
N ARG A 92 -7.75 -7.63 -2.90
CA ARG A 92 -8.47 -8.64 -2.12
C ARG A 92 -9.49 -9.43 -2.94
N ASN A 93 -10.17 -8.78 -3.88
CA ASN A 93 -11.13 -9.46 -4.74
C ASN A 93 -10.46 -10.45 -5.71
N GLN A 94 -9.23 -10.14 -6.18
CA GLN A 94 -8.45 -11.05 -7.02
C GLN A 94 -7.95 -12.28 -6.24
N TYR A 95 -7.67 -12.13 -4.93
CA TYR A 95 -7.17 -13.22 -4.07
C TYR A 95 -8.27 -14.04 -3.38
N ARG A 96 -9.54 -13.68 -3.47
CA ARG A 96 -10.67 -14.38 -2.78
C ARG A 96 -10.85 -15.85 -3.15
N SER A 97 -10.18 -16.34 -4.19
CA SER A 97 -10.24 -17.74 -4.64
C SER A 97 -9.22 -18.66 -3.93
N ASN A 98 -8.30 -18.13 -3.10
CA ASN A 98 -7.22 -18.92 -2.51
C ASN A 98 -7.48 -19.24 -1.03
N ALA A 99 -8.25 -20.33 -0.77
CA ALA A 99 -8.36 -20.96 0.56
C ALA A 99 -6.98 -21.32 1.19
N TYR A 100 -5.96 -21.47 0.35
CA TYR A 100 -4.57 -21.74 0.72
C TYR A 100 -3.94 -20.62 1.56
N GLU A 101 -4.29 -19.35 1.34
CA GLU A 101 -3.71 -18.22 2.08
C GLU A 101 -4.12 -18.19 3.55
N ALA A 102 -5.38 -18.52 3.85
CA ALA A 102 -5.87 -18.59 5.24
C ALA A 102 -5.15 -19.71 6.02
N GLN A 103 -4.87 -20.82 5.36
CA GLN A 103 -4.16 -21.96 5.97
C GLN A 103 -2.67 -21.64 6.21
N LEU A 104 -2.03 -20.92 5.29
CA LEU A 104 -0.64 -20.47 5.43
C LEU A 104 -0.49 -19.43 6.55
N LEU A 105 -1.42 -18.50 6.69
CA LEU A 105 -1.43 -17.54 7.80
C LEU A 105 -1.57 -18.22 9.16
N ALA A 106 -2.44 -19.22 9.28
CA ALA A 106 -2.63 -19.98 10.51
C ALA A 106 -1.37 -20.77 10.89
N SER A 107 -0.64 -21.32 9.93
CA SER A 107 0.62 -22.07 10.18
C SER A 107 1.77 -21.15 10.67
N LEU A 108 1.70 -19.86 10.33
CA LEU A 108 2.72 -18.89 10.74
C LEU A 108 2.47 -18.33 12.16
N ASP A 109 1.30 -18.48 12.76
CA ASP A 109 0.98 -17.94 14.09
C ASP A 109 1.62 -18.71 15.26
N ALA A 110 2.32 -19.82 14.98
CA ALA A 110 2.87 -20.72 15.98
C ALA A 110 4.34 -20.48 16.39
N GLU A 111 5.07 -19.51 15.80
CA GLU A 111 6.48 -19.28 16.15
C GLU A 111 6.67 -18.18 17.21
N PRO A 112 7.50 -18.42 18.28
CA PRO A 112 7.80 -17.40 19.29
C PRO A 112 8.70 -16.29 18.77
N MET A 113 8.45 -15.07 19.28
CA MET A 113 9.13 -13.82 18.90
C MET A 113 10.51 -13.75 19.57
N THR A 114 11.56 -13.77 18.77
CA THR A 114 12.93 -13.46 19.22
C THR A 114 13.48 -12.27 18.42
N GLU A 115 13.79 -11.17 19.12
CA GLU A 115 14.44 -10.02 18.51
C GLU A 115 15.97 -10.25 18.48
N GLN A 116 16.55 -10.19 17.29
CA GLN A 116 18.02 -10.09 17.14
C GLN A 116 18.34 -9.00 16.11
N PRO A 117 19.26 -8.08 16.42
CA PRO A 117 19.79 -7.14 15.45
C PRO A 117 20.52 -7.88 14.32
N MET A 118 20.40 -7.42 13.10
CA MET A 118 21.04 -8.02 11.94
C MET A 118 21.82 -6.96 11.16
N GLU A 119 23.09 -7.23 10.94
CA GLU A 119 23.87 -6.59 9.87
C GLU A 119 23.89 -7.54 8.69
N VAL A 120 23.43 -7.07 7.52
CA VAL A 120 23.43 -7.80 6.26
C VAL A 120 24.56 -7.23 5.40
N GLN A 121 25.54 -8.06 5.04
CA GLN A 121 26.62 -7.71 4.12
C GLN A 121 26.29 -8.21 2.71
N LEU A 122 25.33 -7.56 2.04
CA LEU A 122 25.02 -7.79 0.63
C LEU A 122 25.27 -6.50 -0.14
N ASP A 123 25.66 -6.63 -1.40
CA ASP A 123 25.63 -5.52 -2.36
C ASP A 123 24.18 -5.02 -2.49
N ALA A 124 23.98 -3.69 -2.57
CA ALA A 124 22.64 -3.07 -2.53
C ALA A 124 21.69 -3.66 -3.58
N ALA A 125 22.18 -3.93 -4.80
CA ALA A 125 21.37 -4.51 -5.86
C ALA A 125 20.98 -5.98 -5.57
N ALA A 126 21.86 -6.76 -4.98
CA ALA A 126 21.58 -8.15 -4.58
C ALA A 126 20.61 -8.20 -3.41
N LEU A 127 20.70 -7.22 -2.49
CA LEU A 127 19.77 -7.10 -1.36
C LEU A 127 18.36 -6.75 -1.85
N ASP A 128 18.24 -5.82 -2.80
CA ASP A 128 16.94 -5.43 -3.37
C ASP A 128 16.26 -6.62 -4.07
N GLN A 129 17.00 -7.38 -4.89
CA GLN A 129 16.46 -8.58 -5.54
C GLN A 129 16.05 -9.65 -4.52
N ALA A 130 16.88 -9.90 -3.50
CA ALA A 130 16.56 -10.86 -2.45
C ALA A 130 15.32 -10.44 -1.65
N LEU A 131 15.17 -9.14 -1.37
CA LEU A 131 13.99 -8.60 -0.70
C LEU A 131 12.73 -8.75 -1.55
N GLU A 132 12.78 -8.42 -2.84
CA GLU A 132 11.65 -8.61 -3.76
C GLU A 132 11.22 -10.08 -3.81
N GLN A 133 12.18 -11.00 -3.90
CA GLN A 133 11.87 -12.43 -3.88
C GLN A 133 11.21 -12.84 -2.56
N VAL A 134 11.77 -12.45 -1.43
CA VAL A 134 11.18 -12.75 -0.11
C VAL A 134 9.77 -12.18 0.02
N LEU A 135 9.54 -10.96 -0.44
CA LEU A 135 8.23 -10.31 -0.41
C LEU A 135 7.21 -11.04 -1.30
N SER A 136 7.64 -11.54 -2.47
CA SER A 136 6.75 -12.30 -3.38
C SER A 136 6.26 -13.61 -2.76
N GLU A 137 7.04 -14.23 -1.89
CA GLU A 137 6.73 -15.48 -1.19
C GLU A 137 5.89 -15.29 0.07
N LEU A 138 5.70 -14.04 0.52
CA LEU A 138 4.86 -13.76 1.68
C LEU A 138 3.36 -14.00 1.36
N PRO A 139 2.58 -14.45 2.36
CA PRO A 139 1.13 -14.37 2.26
C PRO A 139 0.67 -12.97 1.87
N ALA A 140 -0.30 -12.86 0.94
CA ALA A 140 -0.73 -11.58 0.40
C ALA A 140 -1.12 -10.57 1.49
N THR A 141 -1.79 -11.01 2.57
CA THR A 141 -2.16 -10.14 3.70
C THR A 141 -0.94 -9.52 4.40
N LEU A 142 0.13 -10.28 4.61
CA LEU A 142 1.37 -9.76 5.21
C LEU A 142 2.08 -8.81 4.24
N ARG A 143 2.14 -9.16 2.97
CA ARG A 143 2.72 -8.33 1.91
C ARG A 143 1.98 -7.00 1.76
N HIS A 144 0.63 -7.00 1.78
CA HIS A 144 -0.17 -5.77 1.75
C HIS A 144 0.17 -4.84 2.93
N ILE A 145 0.17 -5.37 4.16
CA ILE A 145 0.43 -4.58 5.38
C ILE A 145 1.85 -4.01 5.34
N PHE A 146 2.83 -4.80 4.89
CA PHE A 146 4.21 -4.37 4.74
C PHE A 146 4.33 -3.24 3.70
N SER A 147 3.76 -3.41 2.50
CA SER A 147 3.81 -2.40 1.44
C SER A 147 3.13 -1.11 1.87
N LEU A 148 1.94 -1.17 2.48
CA LEU A 148 1.24 0.02 2.94
C LEU A 148 2.04 0.79 4.00
N HIS A 149 2.72 0.09 4.92
CA HIS A 149 3.44 0.75 6.00
C HIS A 149 4.83 1.23 5.60
N TYR A 150 5.64 0.37 4.96
CA TYR A 150 7.04 0.68 4.67
C TYR A 150 7.29 1.32 3.30
N GLN A 151 6.52 0.97 2.27
CA GLN A 151 6.70 1.53 0.94
C GLN A 151 5.84 2.79 0.73
N GLU A 152 4.61 2.79 1.27
CA GLU A 152 3.69 3.91 1.13
C GLU A 152 3.71 4.87 2.33
N GLU A 153 4.53 4.58 3.33
CA GLU A 153 4.77 5.40 4.53
C GLU A 153 3.47 5.71 5.32
N LEU A 154 2.48 4.80 5.23
CA LEU A 154 1.23 4.97 5.95
C LEU A 154 1.41 4.60 7.43
N THR A 155 0.78 5.38 8.29
CA THR A 155 0.78 5.13 9.74
C THR A 155 0.00 3.87 10.09
N ILE A 156 0.30 3.25 11.22
CA ILE A 156 -0.41 2.04 11.69
C ILE A 156 -1.92 2.23 11.74
N PRO A 157 -2.47 3.34 12.26
CA PRO A 157 -3.91 3.60 12.21
C PRO A 157 -4.48 3.62 10.79
N GLN A 158 -3.77 4.24 9.83
CA GLN A 158 -4.19 4.27 8.43
C GLN A 158 -4.19 2.88 7.80
N VAL A 159 -3.14 2.09 8.04
CA VAL A 159 -3.08 0.69 7.58
C VAL A 159 -4.21 -0.13 8.20
N ALA A 160 -4.51 0.04 9.49
CA ALA A 160 -5.60 -0.62 10.18
C ALA A 160 -6.97 -0.28 9.56
N GLU A 161 -7.19 1.00 9.21
CA GLU A 161 -8.39 1.45 8.51
C GLU A 161 -8.50 0.82 7.11
N ILE A 162 -7.42 0.83 6.32
CA ILE A 162 -7.41 0.27 4.95
C ILE A 162 -7.71 -1.22 4.96
N VAL A 163 -7.04 -1.98 5.83
CA VAL A 163 -7.13 -3.45 5.87
C VAL A 163 -8.36 -3.93 6.64
N GLY A 164 -8.95 -3.07 7.49
CA GLY A 164 -10.13 -3.38 8.30
C GLY A 164 -9.83 -4.31 9.48
N ILE A 165 -8.67 -4.16 10.14
CA ILE A 165 -8.25 -4.94 11.31
C ILE A 165 -7.76 -4.03 12.44
N PRO A 166 -7.76 -4.48 13.72
CA PRO A 166 -7.23 -3.69 14.83
C PRO A 166 -5.75 -3.31 14.65
N GLU A 167 -5.35 -2.13 15.14
CA GLU A 167 -3.96 -1.66 15.12
C GLU A 167 -2.97 -2.64 15.77
N GLY A 168 -3.38 -3.29 16.88
CA GLY A 168 -2.57 -4.32 17.53
C GLY A 168 -2.28 -5.50 16.60
N THR A 169 -3.24 -5.87 15.75
CA THR A 169 -3.08 -6.91 14.74
C THR A 169 -2.16 -6.45 13.60
N VAL A 170 -2.22 -5.18 13.21
CA VAL A 170 -1.26 -4.61 12.24
C VAL A 170 0.16 -4.69 12.78
N LYS A 171 0.38 -4.23 14.03
CA LYS A 171 1.69 -4.27 14.70
C LYS A 171 2.27 -5.69 14.77
N SER A 172 1.48 -6.65 15.23
CA SER A 172 1.92 -8.05 15.33
C SER A 172 2.25 -8.64 13.95
N ARG A 173 1.45 -8.36 12.93
CA ARG A 173 1.71 -8.81 11.54
C ARG A 173 2.94 -8.16 10.93
N LEU A 174 3.18 -6.85 11.16
CA LEU A 174 4.41 -6.18 10.73
C LEU A 174 5.64 -6.82 11.38
N HIS A 175 5.60 -7.02 12.69
CA HIS A 175 6.69 -7.68 13.41
C HIS A 175 6.98 -9.08 12.87
N LYS A 176 5.93 -9.87 12.65
CA LYS A 176 6.04 -11.20 12.04
C LYS A 176 6.66 -11.14 10.64
N THR A 177 6.19 -10.21 9.81
CA THR A 177 6.73 -10.00 8.45
C THR A 177 8.22 -9.69 8.50
N MET A 178 8.65 -8.77 9.37
CA MET A 178 10.05 -8.42 9.55
C MET A 178 10.91 -9.62 9.98
N ASN A 179 10.38 -10.48 10.86
CA ASN A 179 11.11 -11.70 11.28
C ASN A 179 11.25 -12.71 10.12
N ILE A 180 10.21 -12.88 9.30
CA ILE A 180 10.28 -13.75 8.11
C ILE A 180 11.32 -13.20 7.13
N ILE A 181 11.30 -11.89 6.84
CA ILE A 181 12.25 -11.24 5.95
C ILE A 181 13.67 -11.44 6.46
N ARG A 182 13.95 -11.15 7.74
CA ARG A 182 15.27 -11.33 8.34
C ARG A 182 15.77 -12.77 8.23
N LYS A 183 14.90 -13.75 8.57
CA LYS A 183 15.25 -15.18 8.50
C LYS A 183 15.59 -15.62 7.09
N LYS A 184 14.83 -15.16 6.09
CA LYS A 184 15.07 -15.51 4.69
C LYS A 184 16.29 -14.80 4.12
N LEU A 185 16.48 -13.51 4.39
CA LEU A 185 17.65 -12.77 3.91
C LEU A 185 18.97 -13.37 4.42
N LYS A 186 19.03 -13.89 5.65
CA LYS A 186 20.20 -14.64 6.15
C LYS A 186 20.60 -15.85 5.30
N GLN A 187 19.72 -16.39 4.49
CA GLN A 187 20.03 -17.50 3.59
C GLN A 187 20.76 -17.06 2.33
N TYR A 188 20.70 -15.75 1.99
CA TYR A 188 21.39 -15.17 0.85
C TYR A 188 22.80 -14.65 1.21
N GLU A 189 23.18 -14.65 2.49
CA GLU A 189 24.54 -14.27 2.95
C GLU A 189 25.59 -15.39 2.78
N LYS A 190 25.22 -16.51 2.18
CA LYS A 190 26.13 -17.64 1.84
C LYS A 190 26.39 -17.64 0.38
#